data_964361e9097e1be3badc97a11f502df7
#
_entry.id   964361e9097e1be3badc97a11f502df7
#
_cell.length_a   1.000
_cell.length_b   1.000
_cell.length_c   1.000
_cell.angle_alpha   90.00
_cell.angle_beta   90.00
_cell.angle_gamma   90.00
#
_symmetry.space_group_name_H-M   'P 1'
#
loop_
_entity.id
_entity.type
_entity.pdbx_description
1 polymer ?
#
loop_
_entity_poly.entity_id
_entity_poly.type
_entity_poly.pdbx_seq_one_letter_code
_entity_poly.pdbx_strand_id
1 'polypeptide(L)'
;SESVHVDVLARSDTATDLREFGGSLDARLGNSGFVFHADGSWRETDDLEVAGFTVAPELRADLLADAAEEEEEGHLEEAEELREAADQRGFVPNTGTETWTANAGLAFFAGESSLGVSFGVYDSEYGIPGRPGGGHHHDEEEHEDHDEDHEDEDHDDEDHDEDHHDEDHHDEEEGHEHGDVPVSIGLRQYRADLRGDIFLGEGFFERLRFRAGYSDYTHTEFEGDEVGTVFDVQGIEARAELVQNSSGPWRGSIGTQYYYRDFEAVGAEAFVAPNRTDQIAFFALQEYATGPFQVEGSVRYENTNVESNTLGIERDFDTFSGALGFAYDVSPAVRTGINLSRVARAPAAEELFSNGPHIATQAFEIGDPDLEEEKAWGAEIFARGSFAGASFSIAAYRNWFDNFIYLAQNGEEEDELPVYVFLQQDATYTGIEGELAFDLIDTGSFTLGTELLGEYVHAELDDDTFVPRIPPLHLAGALTASTGAFDLRGEVEWYDEQNDIAPFETATDGYTFVNASIAWRPVRGDNSITLLLKADNIFDVTGRRHTSFTKDYVPLAGRNISASLRASF
;
A
#
# COMPACT_ATOMS: atom_id res chain seq x y z
N SER A 1 35.16 -18.22 4.02
CA SER A 1 33.71 -18.15 4.22
C SER A 1 33.43 -18.33 5.70
N GLU A 2 32.94 -17.30 6.35
CA GLU A 2 32.62 -17.29 7.78
C GLU A 2 31.55 -18.31 8.12
N SER A 3 31.68 -18.93 9.28
CA SER A 3 30.70 -19.89 9.79
C SER A 3 29.47 -19.20 10.42
N VAL A 4 29.62 -17.93 10.72
CA VAL A 4 28.60 -17.07 11.34
C VAL A 4 28.74 -15.68 10.74
N HIS A 5 27.62 -15.08 10.39
CA HIS A 5 27.49 -13.69 9.95
C HIS A 5 26.44 -12.99 10.80
N VAL A 6 26.71 -11.76 11.24
CA VAL A 6 25.81 -10.96 12.06
C VAL A 6 25.71 -9.56 11.47
N ASP A 7 24.49 -9.11 11.25
CA ASP A 7 24.18 -7.71 10.93
C ASP A 7 23.45 -7.05 12.09
N VAL A 8 23.75 -5.77 12.35
CA VAL A 8 22.99 -4.94 13.28
C VAL A 8 22.71 -3.58 12.65
N LEU A 9 21.53 -3.04 12.94
CA LEU A 9 21.04 -1.74 12.49
C LEU A 9 20.54 -0.93 13.68
N ALA A 10 20.85 0.36 13.71
CA ALA A 10 20.17 1.33 14.56
C ALA A 10 19.86 2.57 13.72
N ARG A 11 18.66 3.14 13.87
CA ARG A 11 18.21 4.33 13.14
C ARG A 11 17.39 5.24 14.04
N SER A 12 17.49 6.54 13.79
CA SER A 12 16.65 7.57 14.38
C SER A 12 16.39 8.69 13.37
N ASP A 13 15.25 9.36 13.47
CA ASP A 13 14.96 10.55 12.67
C ASP A 13 14.16 11.59 13.48
N THR A 14 13.96 12.78 12.88
CA THR A 14 13.32 13.91 13.54
C THR A 14 11.88 14.16 13.10
N ALA A 15 11.43 13.58 11.98
CA ALA A 15 10.07 13.81 11.50
C ALA A 15 9.02 12.95 12.24
N THR A 16 9.47 11.89 12.88
CA THR A 16 8.60 10.99 13.66
C THR A 16 9.24 10.59 15.00
N ASP A 17 10.33 11.25 15.41
CA ASP A 17 11.13 10.83 16.57
C ASP A 17 11.47 9.32 16.57
N LEU A 18 11.64 8.78 15.37
CA LEU A 18 11.90 7.36 15.12
C LEU A 18 13.02 6.80 15.98
N ARG A 19 12.77 5.65 16.57
CA ARG A 19 13.76 4.79 17.23
C ARG A 19 13.62 3.38 16.66
N GLU A 20 14.65 2.92 15.94
CA GLU A 20 14.65 1.62 15.30
C GLU A 20 15.92 0.86 15.63
N PHE A 21 15.76 -0.41 15.99
CA PHE A 21 16.85 -1.37 16.21
C PHE A 21 16.52 -2.67 15.52
N GLY A 22 17.49 -3.25 14.82
CA GLY A 22 17.32 -4.53 14.17
C GLY A 22 18.64 -5.31 14.09
N GLY A 23 18.52 -6.61 13.86
CA GLY A 23 19.68 -7.44 13.64
C GLY A 23 19.33 -8.80 13.05
N SER A 24 20.31 -9.42 12.42
CA SER A 24 20.21 -10.75 11.86
C SER A 24 21.43 -11.59 12.14
N LEU A 25 21.24 -12.90 12.15
CA LEU A 25 22.26 -13.91 12.36
C LEU A 25 22.10 -15.01 11.31
N ASP A 26 23.15 -15.25 10.53
CA ASP A 26 23.30 -16.43 9.68
C ASP A 26 24.38 -17.35 10.25
N ALA A 27 24.07 -18.61 10.44
CA ALA A 27 24.99 -19.58 10.99
C ALA A 27 25.00 -20.90 10.23
N ARG A 28 26.19 -21.31 9.73
CA ARG A 28 26.38 -22.65 9.17
C ARG A 28 26.55 -23.67 10.29
N LEU A 29 25.74 -24.72 10.29
CA LEU A 29 25.80 -25.79 11.29
C LEU A 29 26.86 -26.83 10.94
N GLY A 30 28.13 -26.44 11.05
CA GLY A 30 29.27 -27.26 10.71
C GLY A 30 29.32 -27.60 9.21
N ASN A 31 29.65 -28.85 8.86
CA ASN A 31 29.71 -29.34 7.47
C ASN A 31 28.44 -30.10 7.07
N SER A 32 27.33 -29.93 7.78
CA SER A 32 26.10 -30.69 7.59
C SER A 32 25.27 -30.26 6.37
N GLY A 33 25.60 -29.14 5.75
CA GLY A 33 24.78 -28.50 4.72
C GLY A 33 23.63 -27.64 5.25
N PHE A 34 23.42 -27.59 6.57
CA PHE A 34 22.41 -26.76 7.19
C PHE A 34 22.93 -25.35 7.46
N VAL A 35 22.06 -24.35 7.19
CA VAL A 35 22.24 -22.95 7.55
C VAL A 35 21.02 -22.52 8.37
N PHE A 36 21.28 -21.98 9.55
CA PHE A 36 20.28 -21.34 10.39
C PHE A 36 20.30 -19.85 10.13
N HIS A 37 19.10 -19.26 10.06
CA HIS A 37 18.89 -17.82 10.00
C HIS A 37 17.96 -17.38 11.12
N ALA A 38 18.21 -16.22 11.72
CA ALA A 38 17.26 -15.54 12.59
C ALA A 38 17.44 -14.04 12.43
N ASP A 39 16.34 -13.31 12.44
CA ASP A 39 16.34 -11.85 12.45
C ASP A 39 15.20 -11.30 13.31
N GLY A 40 15.35 -10.04 13.71
CA GLY A 40 14.31 -9.32 14.42
C GLY A 40 14.56 -7.83 14.39
N SER A 41 13.49 -7.07 14.52
CA SER A 41 13.51 -5.62 14.62
C SER A 41 12.46 -5.11 15.60
N TRP A 42 12.73 -3.94 16.14
CA TRP A 42 11.78 -3.13 16.88
C TRP A 42 11.88 -1.69 16.39
N ARG A 43 10.74 -1.06 16.23
CA ARG A 43 10.58 0.30 15.74
C ARG A 43 9.46 0.99 16.53
N GLU A 44 9.71 2.24 16.92
CA GLU A 44 8.73 3.13 17.53
C GLU A 44 8.81 4.50 16.86
N THR A 45 7.67 5.12 16.63
CA THR A 45 7.57 6.50 16.13
C THR A 45 6.52 7.26 16.92
N ASP A 46 6.73 8.54 17.11
CA ASP A 46 5.72 9.50 17.53
C ASP A 46 4.93 10.03 16.30
N ASP A 47 4.05 11.00 16.49
CA ASP A 47 3.27 11.62 15.44
C ASP A 47 4.13 12.27 14.33
N LEU A 48 3.61 12.26 13.10
CA LEU A 48 4.29 12.78 11.91
C LEU A 48 4.41 14.29 11.95
N GLU A 49 5.63 14.82 12.02
CA GLU A 49 5.92 16.25 11.83
C GLU A 49 5.77 16.65 10.35
N VAL A 50 5.02 17.72 10.09
CA VAL A 50 4.70 18.23 8.76
C VAL A 50 5.01 19.74 8.63
N ALA A 51 5.22 20.19 7.41
CA ALA A 51 5.40 21.60 7.11
C ALA A 51 4.04 22.31 6.96
N GLY A 52 3.80 23.36 7.77
CA GLY A 52 2.60 24.19 7.64
C GLY A 52 1.33 23.56 8.19
N PHE A 53 0.20 23.78 7.51
CA PHE A 53 -1.10 23.24 7.90
C PHE A 53 -1.26 21.78 7.48
N THR A 54 -1.93 20.99 8.32
CA THR A 54 -2.26 19.59 7.97
C THR A 54 -3.30 19.54 6.86
N VAL A 55 -4.34 20.39 6.93
CA VAL A 55 -5.41 20.46 5.94
C VAL A 55 -4.99 21.21 4.68
N ALA A 56 -5.51 20.78 3.54
CA ALA A 56 -5.34 21.45 2.25
C ALA A 56 -6.06 22.81 2.24
N PRO A 57 -5.64 23.78 1.39
CA PRO A 57 -6.25 25.11 1.38
C PRO A 57 -7.75 25.11 1.12
N GLU A 58 -8.25 24.19 0.29
CA GLU A 58 -9.66 24.06 -0.05
C GLU A 58 -10.45 23.54 1.17
N LEU A 59 -10.06 22.37 1.70
CA LEU A 59 -10.69 21.82 2.92
C LEU A 59 -10.63 22.81 4.09
N ARG A 60 -9.53 23.57 4.24
CA ARG A 60 -9.43 24.58 5.27
C ARG A 60 -10.45 25.71 5.09
N ALA A 61 -10.74 26.09 3.85
CA ALA A 61 -11.73 27.12 3.57
C ALA A 61 -13.16 26.62 3.86
N ASP A 62 -13.44 25.36 3.58
CA ASP A 62 -14.72 24.71 3.87
C ASP A 62 -14.93 24.63 5.38
N LEU A 63 -13.99 24.06 6.14
CA LEU A 63 -14.06 24.00 7.61
C LEU A 63 -14.29 25.38 8.27
N LEU A 64 -13.69 26.46 7.74
CA LEU A 64 -13.91 27.81 8.25
C LEU A 64 -15.27 28.38 7.86
N ALA A 65 -15.86 27.94 6.76
CA ALA A 65 -17.21 28.32 6.36
C ALA A 65 -18.24 27.61 7.24
N ASP A 66 -18.07 26.31 7.45
CA ASP A 66 -18.91 25.49 8.33
C ASP A 66 -18.86 26.01 9.78
N ALA A 67 -17.67 26.31 10.31
CA ALA A 67 -17.52 26.96 11.62
C ALA A 67 -18.24 28.30 11.75
N ALA A 68 -18.42 29.04 10.66
CA ALA A 68 -19.17 30.30 10.69
C ALA A 68 -20.69 30.05 10.67
N GLU A 69 -21.15 28.98 10.02
CA GLU A 69 -22.54 28.54 10.02
C GLU A 69 -22.96 28.03 11.39
N GLU A 70 -22.15 27.18 12.02
CA GLU A 70 -22.36 26.67 13.38
C GLU A 70 -22.41 27.82 14.43
N GLU A 71 -21.56 28.85 14.26
CA GLU A 71 -21.62 30.02 15.14
C GLU A 71 -22.91 30.83 14.96
N GLU A 72 -23.45 30.93 13.72
CA GLU A 72 -24.74 31.60 13.44
C GLU A 72 -25.93 30.83 14.03
N GLU A 73 -25.85 29.49 14.07
CA GLU A 73 -26.85 28.60 14.67
C GLU A 73 -26.77 28.53 16.20
N GLY A 74 -25.63 28.93 16.76
CA GLY A 74 -25.38 29.01 18.19
C GLY A 74 -24.62 27.83 18.78
N HIS A 75 -24.13 26.93 17.97
CA HIS A 75 -23.31 25.77 18.29
C HIS A 75 -21.82 26.21 18.42
N LEU A 76 -21.53 26.90 19.52
CA LEU A 76 -20.23 27.57 19.68
C LEU A 76 -19.06 26.59 19.92
N GLU A 77 -19.30 25.43 20.47
CA GLU A 77 -18.30 24.40 20.74
C GLU A 77 -17.85 23.76 19.42
N GLU A 78 -18.79 23.35 18.60
CA GLU A 78 -18.56 22.81 17.25
C GLU A 78 -17.84 23.82 16.33
N ALA A 79 -18.29 25.08 16.36
CA ALA A 79 -17.59 26.14 15.64
C ALA A 79 -16.12 26.35 16.08
N GLU A 80 -15.80 26.12 17.37
CA GLU A 80 -14.42 26.20 17.88
C GLU A 80 -13.60 25.00 17.42
N GLU A 81 -14.15 23.78 17.46
CA GLU A 81 -13.49 22.54 17.00
C GLU A 81 -13.16 22.58 15.51
N LEU A 82 -14.10 23.00 14.65
CA LEU A 82 -13.86 23.18 13.23
C LEU A 82 -12.75 24.21 12.95
N ARG A 83 -12.65 25.28 13.75
CA ARG A 83 -11.56 26.26 13.64
C ARG A 83 -10.22 25.68 14.10
N GLU A 84 -10.21 24.88 15.17
CA GLU A 84 -9.00 24.22 15.64
C GLU A 84 -8.51 23.21 14.60
N ALA A 85 -9.39 22.43 14.01
CA ALA A 85 -9.09 21.52 12.90
C ALA A 85 -8.53 22.26 11.67
N ALA A 86 -9.15 23.38 11.28
CA ALA A 86 -8.69 24.22 10.19
C ALA A 86 -7.30 24.83 10.43
N ASP A 87 -6.96 25.13 11.69
CA ASP A 87 -5.68 25.74 12.08
C ASP A 87 -4.63 24.72 12.57
N GLN A 88 -4.93 23.40 12.54
CA GLN A 88 -3.99 22.33 12.88
C GLN A 88 -2.75 22.39 11.99
N ARG A 89 -1.55 22.37 12.60
CA ARG A 89 -0.27 22.50 11.88
C ARG A 89 0.90 21.94 12.66
N GLY A 90 1.96 21.63 11.93
CA GLY A 90 3.26 21.22 12.48
C GLY A 90 3.35 19.72 12.71
N PHE A 91 2.26 19.03 13.01
CA PHE A 91 2.20 17.57 13.12
C PHE A 91 0.80 17.07 12.79
N VAL A 92 0.69 15.81 12.35
CA VAL A 92 -0.57 15.10 12.13
C VAL A 92 -0.83 14.24 13.36
N PRO A 93 -1.91 14.53 14.12
CA PRO A 93 -2.24 13.73 15.30
C PRO A 93 -2.54 12.27 14.95
N ASN A 94 -2.33 11.38 15.93
CA ASN A 94 -2.68 9.96 15.82
C ASN A 94 -2.01 9.23 14.64
N THR A 95 -0.70 9.46 14.43
CA THR A 95 0.10 8.80 13.41
C THR A 95 1.31 8.04 13.98
N GLY A 96 1.44 7.98 15.30
CA GLY A 96 2.47 7.21 15.98
C GLY A 96 2.36 5.71 15.72
N THR A 97 3.49 4.99 15.73
CA THR A 97 3.52 3.54 15.49
C THR A 97 4.48 2.83 16.43
N GLU A 98 4.14 1.61 16.85
CA GLU A 98 5.07 0.66 17.46
C GLU A 98 5.01 -0.66 16.69
N THR A 99 6.17 -1.17 16.26
CA THR A 99 6.24 -2.41 15.48
C THR A 99 7.41 -3.26 15.93
N TRP A 100 7.20 -4.55 16.08
CA TRP A 100 8.27 -5.51 16.24
C TRP A 100 8.12 -6.72 15.32
N THR A 101 9.25 -7.28 14.90
CA THR A 101 9.30 -8.48 14.06
C THR A 101 10.28 -9.47 14.62
N ALA A 102 10.01 -10.76 14.42
CA ALA A 102 10.97 -11.82 14.67
C ALA A 102 10.78 -12.96 13.67
N ASN A 103 11.87 -13.41 13.07
CA ASN A 103 11.88 -14.51 12.11
C ASN A 103 12.96 -15.51 12.45
N ALA A 104 12.71 -16.77 12.14
CA ALA A 104 13.71 -17.85 12.21
C ALA A 104 13.52 -18.83 11.05
N GLY A 105 14.62 -19.30 10.49
CA GLY A 105 14.61 -20.21 9.37
C GLY A 105 15.75 -21.23 9.40
N LEU A 106 15.53 -22.34 8.73
CA LEU A 106 16.52 -23.39 8.53
C LEU A 106 16.53 -23.80 7.06
N ALA A 107 17.68 -23.69 6.42
CA ALA A 107 17.89 -24.12 5.06
C ALA A 107 18.88 -25.28 5.00
N PHE A 108 18.61 -26.27 4.15
CA PHE A 108 19.49 -27.39 3.86
C PHE A 108 19.95 -27.34 2.41
N PHE A 109 21.25 -27.41 2.19
CA PHE A 109 21.88 -27.42 0.88
C PHE A 109 22.55 -28.77 0.63
N ALA A 110 22.21 -29.41 -0.49
CA ALA A 110 22.77 -30.71 -0.91
C ALA A 110 23.15 -30.66 -2.39
N GLY A 111 24.42 -30.45 -2.68
CA GLY A 111 24.89 -30.23 -4.05
C GLY A 111 24.27 -28.98 -4.65
N GLU A 112 23.52 -29.14 -5.75
CA GLU A 112 22.81 -28.04 -6.43
C GLU A 112 21.36 -27.87 -5.97
N SER A 113 20.95 -28.60 -4.95
CA SER A 113 19.58 -28.55 -4.41
C SER A 113 19.55 -27.86 -3.06
N SER A 114 18.44 -27.19 -2.78
CA SER A 114 18.17 -26.57 -1.48
C SER A 114 16.72 -26.78 -1.04
N LEU A 115 16.52 -26.83 0.29
CA LEU A 115 15.22 -26.84 0.93
C LEU A 115 15.29 -25.95 2.16
N GLY A 116 14.37 -25.02 2.31
CA GLY A 116 14.29 -24.08 3.43
C GLY A 116 12.90 -23.99 4.00
N VAL A 117 12.83 -23.85 5.32
CA VAL A 117 11.61 -23.52 6.06
C VAL A 117 11.89 -22.30 6.92
N SER A 118 10.91 -21.42 7.06
CA SER A 118 10.98 -20.29 7.97
C SER A 118 9.64 -20.04 8.65
N PHE A 119 9.73 -19.43 9.81
CA PHE A 119 8.58 -18.97 10.59
C PHE A 119 8.85 -17.53 11.03
N GLY A 120 7.83 -16.68 10.95
CA GLY A 120 7.90 -15.28 11.31
C GLY A 120 6.68 -14.81 12.07
N VAL A 121 6.90 -13.75 12.86
CA VAL A 121 5.85 -12.97 13.51
C VAL A 121 6.08 -11.50 13.20
N TYR A 122 5.00 -10.82 12.91
CA TYR A 122 4.91 -9.36 12.77
C TYR A 122 3.82 -8.88 13.73
N ASP A 123 4.12 -7.85 14.51
CA ASP A 123 3.20 -7.25 15.46
C ASP A 123 3.36 -5.74 15.36
N SER A 124 2.25 -5.02 15.19
CA SER A 124 2.27 -3.57 14.98
C SER A 124 1.03 -2.93 15.61
N GLU A 125 1.25 -1.81 16.23
CA GLU A 125 0.19 -0.93 16.73
C GLU A 125 0.41 0.47 16.14
N TYR A 126 -0.65 1.09 15.61
CA TYR A 126 -0.55 2.41 14.99
C TYR A 126 -1.89 3.14 14.99
N GLY A 127 -1.83 4.47 15.06
CA GLY A 127 -3.00 5.33 14.94
C GLY A 127 -3.37 5.64 13.49
N ILE A 128 -4.64 6.00 13.29
CA ILE A 128 -5.18 6.48 12.02
C ILE A 128 -5.58 7.94 12.18
N PRO A 129 -5.05 8.86 11.36
CA PRO A 129 -5.44 10.26 11.41
C PRO A 129 -6.89 10.42 10.96
N GLY A 130 -7.74 11.01 11.82
CA GLY A 130 -9.12 11.31 11.49
C GLY A 130 -9.25 12.41 10.43
N ARG A 131 -10.35 12.38 9.66
CA ARG A 131 -10.72 13.45 8.72
C ARG A 131 -11.31 14.62 9.54
N PRO A 132 -10.77 15.84 9.42
CA PRO A 132 -11.34 17.00 10.11
C PRO A 132 -12.75 17.34 9.60
N GLY A 133 -13.68 17.66 10.50
CA GLY A 133 -15.04 18.08 10.16
C GLY A 133 -16.03 16.94 9.85
N GLY A 134 -15.61 15.66 9.99
CA GLY A 134 -16.55 14.54 9.97
C GLY A 134 -17.08 14.31 11.39
N GLY A 135 -18.38 14.42 11.62
CA GLY A 135 -18.99 14.03 12.88
C GLY A 135 -19.91 15.02 13.59
N HIS A 136 -20.38 16.10 12.95
CA HIS A 136 -21.27 17.08 13.63
C HIS A 136 -22.41 17.57 12.74
N HIS A 137 -23.37 16.70 12.44
CA HIS A 137 -24.71 17.12 12.07
C HIS A 137 -25.70 16.42 12.99
N HIS A 138 -26.07 17.07 14.08
CA HIS A 138 -27.29 16.72 14.80
C HIS A 138 -28.46 17.07 13.86
N ASP A 139 -29.02 16.08 13.20
CA ASP A 139 -30.37 16.20 12.68
C ASP A 139 -31.29 16.44 13.90
N GLU A 140 -31.59 17.72 14.20
CA GLU A 140 -32.73 18.04 15.01
C GLU A 140 -33.97 17.53 14.27
N GLU A 141 -34.44 16.32 14.64
CA GLU A 141 -35.80 15.89 14.31
C GLU A 141 -36.72 16.99 14.81
N GLU A 142 -37.23 17.80 13.88
CA GLU A 142 -38.34 18.71 14.16
C GLU A 142 -39.48 17.88 14.75
N HIS A 143 -39.60 17.86 16.07
CA HIS A 143 -40.79 17.41 16.76
C HIS A 143 -41.93 18.35 16.34
N GLU A 144 -42.63 18.02 15.28
CA GLU A 144 -43.97 18.61 15.03
C GLU A 144 -44.85 18.28 16.19
N ASP A 145 -45.04 19.27 17.07
CA ASP A 145 -46.05 19.25 18.13
C ASP A 145 -47.44 19.06 17.48
N HIS A 146 -47.89 17.83 17.40
CA HIS A 146 -49.29 17.52 17.13
C HIS A 146 -50.11 17.77 18.39
N ASP A 147 -50.60 18.99 18.49
CA ASP A 147 -51.74 19.32 19.39
C ASP A 147 -52.97 18.53 18.91
N GLU A 148 -53.17 17.32 19.44
CA GLU A 148 -54.43 16.61 19.33
C GLU A 148 -55.34 17.07 20.49
N ASP A 149 -56.37 17.86 20.13
CA ASP A 149 -57.53 18.18 20.98
C ASP A 149 -58.23 16.88 21.38
N HIS A 150 -58.06 16.45 22.62
CA HIS A 150 -58.91 15.42 23.24
C HIS A 150 -60.10 16.05 23.92
N GLU A 151 -61.27 15.85 23.30
CA GLU A 151 -62.57 16.09 23.91
C GLU A 151 -62.80 15.13 25.09
N ASP A 152 -63.24 15.72 26.22
CA ASP A 152 -63.62 15.07 27.48
C ASP A 152 -64.79 14.09 27.29
N GLU A 153 -64.63 12.82 27.63
CA GLU A 153 -65.76 11.95 27.99
C GLU A 153 -65.55 11.33 29.40
N ASP A 154 -66.44 11.72 30.31
CA ASP A 154 -66.62 11.23 31.68
C ASP A 154 -66.86 9.71 31.70
N HIS A 155 -66.12 8.94 32.50
CA HIS A 155 -66.60 7.69 33.09
C HIS A 155 -66.05 7.46 34.51
N ASP A 156 -67.06 7.22 35.42
CA ASP A 156 -67.00 6.99 36.83
C ASP A 156 -66.21 5.72 37.26
N ASP A 157 -65.57 5.90 38.45
CA ASP A 157 -65.31 5.00 39.56
C ASP A 157 -65.30 3.46 39.38
N GLU A 158 -64.18 2.84 39.80
CA GLU A 158 -64.17 1.81 40.84
C GLU A 158 -62.74 1.51 41.33
N ASP A 159 -62.61 1.46 42.67
CA ASP A 159 -61.40 1.18 43.47
C ASP A 159 -60.74 -0.19 43.13
N HIS A 160 -59.38 -0.22 42.97
CA HIS A 160 -58.58 -1.35 43.44
C HIS A 160 -57.14 -0.89 43.78
N ASP A 161 -56.84 -0.97 45.10
CA ASP A 161 -55.50 -0.91 45.66
C ASP A 161 -54.71 -2.15 45.22
N GLU A 162 -53.57 -1.97 44.53
CA GLU A 162 -52.44 -2.93 44.55
C GLU A 162 -51.13 -2.16 44.38
N ASP A 163 -50.26 -2.34 45.39
CA ASP A 163 -48.89 -1.86 45.44
C ASP A 163 -48.04 -2.39 44.27
N HIS A 164 -47.59 -1.53 43.39
CA HIS A 164 -46.49 -1.85 42.49
C HIS A 164 -45.33 -0.89 42.73
N HIS A 165 -44.21 -1.48 43.13
CA HIS A 165 -42.90 -0.86 43.18
C HIS A 165 -42.51 -0.38 41.78
N ASP A 166 -42.37 0.91 41.61
CA ASP A 166 -41.70 1.53 40.46
C ASP A 166 -40.21 1.27 40.60
N GLU A 167 -39.67 0.32 39.81
CA GLU A 167 -38.27 0.26 39.47
C GLU A 167 -38.09 1.18 38.26
N ASP A 168 -37.56 2.36 38.50
CA ASP A 168 -37.08 3.28 37.48
C ASP A 168 -35.92 2.59 36.70
N HIS A 169 -36.24 1.96 35.60
CA HIS A 169 -35.24 1.67 34.56
C HIS A 169 -35.00 2.97 33.80
N HIS A 170 -33.97 3.70 34.20
CA HIS A 170 -33.33 4.62 33.32
C HIS A 170 -32.59 3.74 32.28
N ASP A 171 -33.19 3.57 31.13
CA ASP A 171 -32.45 3.22 29.91
C ASP A 171 -31.55 4.44 29.62
N GLU A 172 -30.32 4.39 30.07
CA GLU A 172 -29.26 5.25 29.58
C GLU A 172 -29.05 4.85 28.13
N GLU A 173 -29.71 5.55 27.19
CA GLU A 173 -29.28 5.57 25.80
C GLU A 173 -27.90 6.24 25.81
N GLU A 174 -26.85 5.43 25.89
CA GLU A 174 -25.51 5.87 25.60
C GLU A 174 -25.48 6.24 24.09
N GLY A 175 -25.71 7.53 23.81
CA GLY A 175 -25.43 8.08 22.50
C GLY A 175 -23.94 7.89 22.25
N HIS A 176 -23.61 7.05 21.31
CA HIS A 176 -22.24 6.88 20.86
C HIS A 176 -21.82 8.15 20.10
N GLU A 177 -21.11 9.05 20.78
CA GLU A 177 -20.40 10.17 20.15
C GLU A 177 -19.24 9.60 19.33
N HIS A 178 -19.42 9.36 18.04
CA HIS A 178 -18.42 8.78 17.15
C HIS A 178 -17.37 9.79 16.62
N GLY A 179 -17.48 11.07 16.93
CA GLY A 179 -16.67 12.14 16.30
C GLY A 179 -15.25 12.35 16.84
N ASP A 180 -14.99 12.12 18.13
CA ASP A 180 -13.76 12.58 18.80
C ASP A 180 -12.82 11.47 19.30
N VAL A 181 -13.17 10.21 19.09
CA VAL A 181 -12.38 9.09 19.63
C VAL A 181 -11.28 8.68 18.66
N PRO A 182 -9.98 8.74 19.05
CA PRO A 182 -8.90 8.38 18.15
C PRO A 182 -8.96 6.89 17.77
N VAL A 183 -8.96 6.60 16.48
CA VAL A 183 -8.92 5.24 15.94
C VAL A 183 -7.50 4.72 15.91
N SER A 184 -7.28 3.51 16.41
CA SER A 184 -5.99 2.83 16.32
C SER A 184 -6.15 1.38 15.86
N ILE A 185 -5.08 0.82 15.30
CA ILE A 185 -5.05 -0.56 14.82
C ILE A 185 -3.97 -1.34 15.57
N GLY A 186 -4.38 -2.47 16.16
CA GLY A 186 -3.49 -3.49 16.67
C GLY A 186 -3.46 -4.68 15.71
N LEU A 187 -2.30 -4.96 15.10
CA LEU A 187 -2.14 -5.95 14.05
C LEU A 187 -1.15 -7.02 14.45
N ARG A 188 -1.50 -8.29 14.23
CA ARG A 188 -0.59 -9.43 14.41
C ARG A 188 -0.68 -10.42 13.26
N GLN A 189 0.49 -10.81 12.74
CA GLN A 189 0.59 -11.81 11.69
C GLN A 189 1.60 -12.89 12.08
N TYR A 190 1.18 -14.14 11.94
CA TYR A 190 2.06 -15.31 11.93
C TYR A 190 2.22 -15.81 10.50
N ARG A 191 3.46 -16.17 10.14
CA ARG A 191 3.77 -16.65 8.80
C ARG A 191 4.68 -17.87 8.86
N ALA A 192 4.40 -18.85 8.01
CA ALA A 192 5.26 -20.01 7.78
C ALA A 192 5.55 -20.14 6.28
N ASP A 193 6.82 -20.31 5.90
CA ASP A 193 7.24 -20.45 4.51
C ASP A 193 8.02 -21.75 4.30
N LEU A 194 7.81 -22.36 3.13
CA LEU A 194 8.56 -23.48 2.59
C LEU A 194 9.08 -23.11 1.22
N ARG A 195 10.38 -23.31 0.96
CA ARG A 195 11.00 -23.10 -0.34
C ARG A 195 11.91 -24.24 -0.72
N GLY A 196 11.84 -24.68 -1.97
CA GLY A 196 12.70 -25.73 -2.48
C GLY A 196 13.18 -25.42 -3.90
N ASP A 197 14.42 -25.74 -4.17
CA ASP A 197 15.05 -25.77 -5.50
C ASP A 197 15.78 -27.09 -5.64
N ILE A 198 15.17 -28.02 -6.38
CA ILE A 198 15.66 -29.39 -6.53
C ILE A 198 16.24 -29.57 -7.93
N PHE A 199 17.54 -29.86 -7.99
CA PHE A 199 18.18 -30.22 -9.23
C PHE A 199 17.76 -31.62 -9.67
N LEU A 200 17.16 -31.72 -10.86
CA LEU A 200 16.64 -32.97 -11.42
C LEU A 200 17.64 -33.68 -12.34
N GLY A 201 18.75 -32.99 -12.69
CA GLY A 201 19.75 -33.48 -13.62
C GLY A 201 19.75 -32.70 -14.94
N GLU A 202 20.59 -33.14 -15.91
CA GLU A 202 20.80 -32.48 -17.22
C GLU A 202 19.70 -32.85 -18.25
N GLY A 203 18.50 -33.22 -17.81
CA GLY A 203 17.36 -33.53 -18.66
C GLY A 203 16.71 -32.30 -19.29
N PHE A 204 15.53 -32.47 -19.92
CA PHE A 204 14.76 -31.37 -20.49
C PHE A 204 14.33 -30.37 -19.40
N PHE A 205 13.89 -30.86 -18.26
CA PHE A 205 13.74 -30.06 -17.05
C PHE A 205 14.93 -30.30 -16.13
N GLU A 206 15.61 -29.21 -15.78
CA GLU A 206 16.81 -29.21 -14.95
C GLU A 206 16.46 -29.05 -13.47
N ARG A 207 15.40 -28.30 -13.16
CA ARG A 207 15.03 -27.95 -11.78
C ARG A 207 13.54 -28.05 -11.56
N LEU A 208 13.19 -28.47 -10.34
CA LEU A 208 11.88 -28.26 -9.73
C LEU A 208 12.03 -27.20 -8.66
N ARG A 209 11.35 -26.07 -8.84
CA ARG A 209 11.23 -25.01 -7.83
C ARG A 209 9.83 -25.06 -7.24
N PHE A 210 9.76 -24.92 -5.94
CA PHE A 210 8.47 -24.76 -5.29
C PHE A 210 8.59 -23.84 -4.08
N ARG A 211 7.50 -23.17 -3.78
CA ARG A 211 7.32 -22.35 -2.59
C ARG A 211 5.89 -22.50 -2.11
N ALA A 212 5.72 -22.45 -0.79
CA ALA A 212 4.42 -22.38 -0.15
C ALA A 212 4.53 -21.44 1.05
N GLY A 213 3.51 -20.65 1.28
CA GLY A 213 3.35 -19.77 2.42
C GLY A 213 2.00 -20.01 3.07
N TYR A 214 1.96 -19.94 4.39
CA TYR A 214 0.76 -19.81 5.20
C TYR A 214 0.84 -18.53 6.00
N SER A 215 -0.26 -17.81 6.07
CA SER A 215 -0.42 -16.62 6.89
C SER A 215 -1.66 -16.72 7.74
N ASP A 216 -1.54 -16.34 8.99
CA ASP A 216 -2.63 -16.13 9.94
C ASP A 216 -2.48 -14.70 10.44
N TYR A 217 -3.46 -13.86 10.11
CA TYR A 217 -3.43 -12.43 10.29
C TYR A 217 -4.69 -11.98 11.01
N THR A 218 -4.52 -11.22 12.06
CA THR A 218 -5.60 -10.55 12.77
C THR A 218 -5.26 -9.08 12.92
N HIS A 219 -6.18 -8.18 12.60
CA HIS A 219 -6.11 -6.83 13.11
C HIS A 219 -7.41 -6.43 13.81
N THR A 220 -7.26 -5.57 14.80
CA THR A 220 -8.36 -5.04 15.58
C THR A 220 -8.33 -3.52 15.44
N GLU A 221 -9.42 -2.95 15.04
CA GLU A 221 -9.68 -1.51 15.08
C GLU A 221 -10.22 -1.16 16.45
N PHE A 222 -9.59 -0.17 17.07
CA PHE A 222 -9.99 0.35 18.37
C PHE A 222 -10.47 1.80 18.21
N GLU A 223 -11.58 2.10 18.83
CA GLU A 223 -12.07 3.45 19.04
C GLU A 223 -11.79 3.82 20.50
N GLY A 224 -10.73 4.59 20.72
CA GLY A 224 -10.18 4.79 22.05
C GLY A 224 -9.75 3.48 22.71
N ASP A 225 -10.42 3.10 23.80
CA ASP A 225 -10.17 1.85 24.54
C ASP A 225 -11.15 0.71 24.16
N GLU A 226 -12.12 0.96 23.29
CA GLU A 226 -13.13 -0.01 22.89
C GLU A 226 -12.75 -0.72 21.59
N VAL A 227 -13.23 -1.97 21.42
CA VAL A 227 -13.01 -2.75 20.20
C VAL A 227 -14.13 -2.44 19.22
N GLY A 228 -13.83 -1.74 18.13
CA GLY A 228 -14.75 -1.47 17.03
C GLY A 228 -14.94 -2.71 16.16
N THR A 229 -13.92 -3.09 15.39
CA THR A 229 -13.99 -4.22 14.45
C THR A 229 -12.75 -5.11 14.54
N VAL A 230 -12.95 -6.41 14.43
CA VAL A 230 -11.88 -7.41 14.36
C VAL A 230 -11.90 -8.07 12.99
N PHE A 231 -10.77 -8.07 12.31
CA PHE A 231 -10.55 -8.71 11.02
C PHE A 231 -9.62 -9.91 11.18
N ASP A 232 -10.08 -11.08 10.80
CA ASP A 232 -9.30 -12.31 10.76
C ASP A 232 -9.12 -12.79 9.32
N VAL A 233 -7.88 -13.04 8.92
CA VAL A 233 -7.54 -13.49 7.57
C VAL A 233 -6.59 -14.67 7.61
N GLN A 234 -7.00 -15.80 7.06
CA GLN A 234 -6.13 -16.94 6.85
C GLN A 234 -5.83 -17.12 5.37
N GLY A 235 -4.55 -17.27 5.03
CA GLY A 235 -4.11 -17.37 3.64
C GLY A 235 -3.13 -18.51 3.40
N ILE A 236 -3.26 -19.16 2.24
CA ILE A 236 -2.30 -20.14 1.72
C ILE A 236 -1.95 -19.75 0.30
N GLU A 237 -0.67 -19.65 -0.02
CA GLU A 237 -0.20 -19.58 -1.38
C GLU A 237 0.83 -20.67 -1.64
N ALA A 238 0.69 -21.40 -2.75
CA ALA A 238 1.64 -22.41 -3.18
C ALA A 238 1.92 -22.29 -4.68
N ARG A 239 3.19 -22.42 -5.06
CA ARG A 239 3.61 -22.42 -6.46
C ARG A 239 4.64 -23.51 -6.70
N ALA A 240 4.48 -24.24 -7.80
CA ALA A 240 5.46 -25.21 -8.28
C ALA A 240 5.79 -24.95 -9.76
N GLU A 241 7.07 -25.10 -10.11
CA GLU A 241 7.59 -24.74 -11.41
C GLU A 241 8.67 -25.73 -11.85
N LEU A 242 8.52 -26.29 -13.03
CA LEU A 242 9.54 -27.07 -13.72
C LEU A 242 10.31 -26.14 -14.66
N VAL A 243 11.59 -25.96 -14.38
CA VAL A 243 12.49 -25.06 -15.15
C VAL A 243 13.28 -25.89 -16.15
N GLN A 244 13.29 -25.42 -17.39
CA GLN A 244 14.03 -26.07 -18.48
C GLN A 244 15.54 -25.89 -18.33
N ASN A 245 16.28 -26.85 -18.88
CA ASN A 245 17.74 -26.75 -19.00
C ASN A 245 18.12 -25.56 -19.90
N SER A 246 19.03 -24.74 -19.43
CA SER A 246 19.47 -23.48 -20.08
C SER A 246 20.69 -23.65 -21.01
N SER A 247 21.08 -24.86 -21.34
CA SER A 247 22.26 -25.14 -22.19
C SER A 247 22.08 -24.79 -23.67
N GLY A 248 20.87 -24.47 -24.11
CA GLY A 248 20.50 -24.12 -25.48
C GLY A 248 19.97 -22.69 -25.64
N PRO A 249 19.55 -22.31 -26.86
CA PRO A 249 18.92 -21.01 -27.12
C PRO A 249 17.50 -20.92 -26.56
N TRP A 250 16.89 -22.04 -26.21
CA TRP A 250 15.56 -22.14 -25.59
C TRP A 250 15.70 -22.30 -24.08
N ARG A 251 14.98 -21.51 -23.36
CA ARG A 251 14.82 -21.63 -21.91
C ARG A 251 13.41 -21.22 -21.53
N GLY A 252 12.93 -21.77 -20.44
CA GLY A 252 11.59 -21.43 -19.99
C GLY A 252 11.18 -22.27 -18.80
N SER A 253 9.93 -22.15 -18.46
CA SER A 253 9.32 -22.91 -17.37
C SER A 253 7.84 -23.17 -17.63
N ILE A 254 7.31 -24.18 -16.93
CA ILE A 254 5.89 -24.42 -16.78
C ILE A 254 5.58 -24.60 -15.31
N GLY A 255 4.43 -24.16 -14.87
CA GLY A 255 4.09 -24.27 -13.45
C GLY A 255 2.62 -24.12 -13.16
N THR A 256 2.32 -24.29 -11.88
CA THR A 256 0.99 -24.08 -11.30
C THR A 256 1.11 -23.24 -10.04
N GLN A 257 0.05 -22.52 -9.73
CA GLN A 257 -0.08 -21.71 -8.53
C GLN A 257 -1.46 -21.94 -7.94
N TYR A 258 -1.52 -22.03 -6.63
CA TYR A 258 -2.73 -22.08 -5.84
C TYR A 258 -2.71 -20.93 -4.84
N TYR A 259 -3.86 -20.28 -4.66
CA TYR A 259 -4.09 -19.25 -3.67
C TYR A 259 -5.43 -19.54 -2.97
N TYR A 260 -5.43 -19.35 -1.65
CA TYR A 260 -6.59 -19.47 -0.80
C TYR A 260 -6.58 -18.36 0.21
N ARG A 261 -7.73 -17.71 0.41
CA ARG A 261 -7.97 -16.72 1.44
C ARG A 261 -9.33 -16.99 2.08
N ASP A 262 -9.36 -16.99 3.39
CA ASP A 262 -10.57 -16.98 4.22
C ASP A 262 -10.54 -15.68 5.01
N PHE A 263 -11.60 -14.88 4.91
CA PHE A 263 -11.71 -13.54 5.47
C PHE A 263 -12.98 -13.45 6.31
N GLU A 264 -12.85 -12.96 7.54
CA GLU A 264 -13.95 -12.67 8.45
C GLU A 264 -13.72 -11.29 9.08
N ALA A 265 -14.77 -10.45 9.12
CA ALA A 265 -14.81 -9.21 9.86
C ALA A 265 -15.99 -9.25 10.83
N VAL A 266 -15.76 -8.90 12.09
CA VAL A 266 -16.75 -8.93 13.17
C VAL A 266 -16.68 -7.63 13.95
N GLY A 267 -17.75 -6.85 13.95
CA GLY A 267 -17.85 -5.56 14.62
C GLY A 267 -18.95 -4.72 13.98
N ALA A 268 -19.20 -3.54 14.52
CA ALA A 268 -20.21 -2.62 14.02
C ALA A 268 -19.83 -2.08 12.62
N GLU A 269 -18.54 -1.96 12.37
CA GLU A 269 -17.95 -1.39 11.15
C GLU A 269 -17.38 -2.46 10.21
N ALA A 270 -17.91 -3.68 10.27
CA ALA A 270 -17.51 -4.77 9.38
C ALA A 270 -18.02 -4.54 7.95
N PHE A 271 -17.37 -3.64 7.19
CA PHE A 271 -17.80 -3.18 5.86
C PHE A 271 -17.71 -4.23 4.75
N VAL A 272 -16.97 -5.34 4.93
CA VAL A 272 -16.89 -6.44 3.96
C VAL A 272 -17.46 -7.70 4.58
N ALA A 273 -18.46 -8.28 3.92
CA ALA A 273 -19.06 -9.54 4.37
C ALA A 273 -18.01 -10.67 4.41
N PRO A 274 -18.09 -11.61 5.40
CA PRO A 274 -17.24 -12.79 5.45
C PRO A 274 -17.21 -13.52 4.11
N ASN A 275 -16.01 -13.83 3.63
CA ASN A 275 -15.83 -14.36 2.28
C ASN A 275 -14.64 -15.30 2.17
N ARG A 276 -14.64 -16.08 1.11
CA ARG A 276 -13.57 -16.99 0.75
C ARG A 276 -13.18 -16.81 -0.71
N THR A 277 -11.89 -16.85 -0.98
CA THR A 277 -11.32 -16.86 -2.33
C THR A 277 -10.46 -18.10 -2.52
N ASP A 278 -10.78 -18.89 -3.54
CA ASP A 278 -10.01 -20.03 -4.03
C ASP A 278 -9.54 -19.74 -5.46
N GLN A 279 -8.22 -19.87 -5.73
CA GLN A 279 -7.67 -19.61 -7.04
C GLN A 279 -6.68 -20.69 -7.45
N ILE A 280 -6.81 -21.19 -8.67
CA ILE A 280 -5.83 -22.10 -9.28
C ILE A 280 -5.39 -21.56 -10.63
N ALA A 281 -4.07 -21.57 -10.87
CA ALA A 281 -3.52 -21.12 -12.14
C ALA A 281 -2.49 -22.11 -12.70
N PHE A 282 -2.43 -22.13 -14.04
CA PHE A 282 -1.41 -22.83 -14.81
C PHE A 282 -0.73 -21.83 -15.74
N PHE A 283 0.60 -21.88 -15.85
CA PHE A 283 1.34 -20.96 -16.66
C PHE A 283 2.50 -21.63 -17.39
N ALA A 284 2.91 -21.02 -18.48
CA ALA A 284 4.11 -21.37 -19.21
C ALA A 284 4.83 -20.11 -19.68
N LEU A 285 6.14 -20.10 -19.60
CA LEU A 285 7.05 -19.08 -20.13
C LEU A 285 8.06 -19.74 -21.05
N GLN A 286 8.30 -19.15 -22.21
CA GLN A 286 9.32 -19.61 -23.17
C GLN A 286 10.11 -18.42 -23.70
N GLU A 287 11.40 -18.52 -23.66
CA GLU A 287 12.33 -17.58 -24.24
C GLU A 287 13.21 -18.28 -25.28
N TYR A 288 13.42 -17.59 -26.39
CA TYR A 288 14.37 -17.99 -27.42
C TYR A 288 15.35 -16.84 -27.68
N ALA A 289 16.62 -17.06 -27.42
CA ALA A 289 17.68 -16.09 -27.63
C ALA A 289 18.69 -16.60 -28.68
N THR A 290 18.95 -15.81 -29.74
CA THR A 290 19.93 -16.16 -30.78
C THR A 290 20.57 -14.90 -31.35
N GLY A 291 21.90 -14.83 -31.27
CA GLY A 291 22.65 -13.65 -31.68
C GLY A 291 22.13 -12.40 -30.95
N PRO A 292 21.77 -11.33 -31.67
CA PRO A 292 21.26 -10.11 -31.06
C PRO A 292 19.73 -10.14 -30.76
N PHE A 293 19.05 -11.23 -31.10
CA PHE A 293 17.60 -11.33 -31.01
C PHE A 293 17.15 -12.16 -29.80
N GLN A 294 16.16 -11.70 -29.11
CA GLN A 294 15.45 -12.42 -28.05
C GLN A 294 13.94 -12.30 -28.29
N VAL A 295 13.25 -13.42 -28.21
CA VAL A 295 11.79 -13.49 -28.21
C VAL A 295 11.36 -14.20 -26.95
N GLU A 296 10.40 -13.64 -26.23
CA GLU A 296 9.81 -14.22 -25.03
C GLU A 296 8.29 -14.29 -25.20
N GLY A 297 7.69 -15.41 -24.79
CA GLY A 297 6.25 -15.58 -24.78
C GLY A 297 5.78 -16.24 -23.50
N SER A 298 4.68 -15.76 -22.95
CA SER A 298 4.04 -16.34 -21.77
C SER A 298 2.55 -16.49 -21.95
N VAL A 299 1.99 -17.49 -21.26
CA VAL A 299 0.56 -17.73 -21.15
C VAL A 299 0.22 -18.14 -19.73
N ARG A 300 -0.94 -17.71 -19.25
CA ARG A 300 -1.53 -18.08 -17.94
C ARG A 300 -3.03 -18.28 -18.10
N TYR A 301 -3.51 -19.37 -17.58
CA TYR A 301 -4.93 -19.61 -17.31
C TYR A 301 -5.14 -19.62 -15.80
N GLU A 302 -6.20 -19.01 -15.35
CA GLU A 302 -6.55 -18.92 -13.94
C GLU A 302 -8.06 -19.05 -13.77
N ASN A 303 -8.47 -19.88 -12.83
CA ASN A 303 -9.83 -19.95 -12.34
C ASN A 303 -9.85 -19.45 -10.91
N THR A 304 -10.74 -18.49 -10.64
CA THR A 304 -10.93 -17.85 -9.33
C THR A 304 -12.39 -18.01 -8.93
N ASN A 305 -12.63 -18.62 -7.77
CA ASN A 305 -13.93 -18.65 -7.12
C ASN A 305 -13.91 -17.70 -5.91
N VAL A 306 -14.91 -16.82 -5.83
CA VAL A 306 -15.11 -15.89 -4.72
C VAL A 306 -16.52 -16.12 -4.17
N GLU A 307 -16.64 -16.49 -2.90
CA GLU A 307 -17.92 -16.79 -2.27
C GLU A 307 -18.12 -16.03 -0.97
N SER A 308 -19.34 -15.59 -0.71
CA SER A 308 -19.83 -15.15 0.61
C SER A 308 -21.08 -15.94 0.98
N ASN A 309 -20.94 -16.82 1.97
CA ASN A 309 -22.06 -17.60 2.47
C ASN A 309 -23.11 -16.72 3.19
N THR A 310 -22.67 -15.63 3.81
CA THR A 310 -23.55 -14.69 4.50
C THR A 310 -24.48 -13.98 3.52
N LEU A 311 -23.94 -13.57 2.37
CA LEU A 311 -24.74 -12.95 1.30
C LEU A 311 -25.42 -13.96 0.41
N GLY A 312 -25.01 -15.25 0.44
CA GLY A 312 -25.49 -16.29 -0.46
C GLY A 312 -25.05 -16.05 -1.91
N ILE A 313 -23.90 -15.42 -2.11
CA ILE A 313 -23.33 -15.08 -3.43
C ILE A 313 -22.07 -15.92 -3.65
N GLU A 314 -21.98 -16.50 -4.85
CA GLU A 314 -20.81 -17.23 -5.35
C GLU A 314 -20.53 -16.77 -6.79
N ARG A 315 -19.27 -16.42 -7.08
CA ARG A 315 -18.83 -15.95 -8.38
C ARG A 315 -17.62 -16.77 -8.85
N ASP A 316 -17.69 -17.26 -10.07
CA ASP A 316 -16.61 -18.00 -10.75
C ASP A 316 -16.09 -17.18 -11.92
N PHE A 317 -14.75 -17.04 -12.00
CA PHE A 317 -14.08 -16.30 -13.06
C PHE A 317 -13.01 -17.17 -13.71
N ASP A 318 -13.05 -17.24 -15.06
CA ASP A 318 -12.05 -17.93 -15.88
C ASP A 318 -11.24 -16.91 -16.66
N THR A 319 -10.03 -16.61 -16.24
CA THR A 319 -9.19 -15.59 -16.88
C THR A 319 -8.06 -16.20 -17.71
N PHE A 320 -7.75 -15.54 -18.82
CA PHE A 320 -6.66 -15.92 -19.72
C PHE A 320 -5.74 -14.74 -19.99
N SER A 321 -4.47 -14.85 -19.63
CA SER A 321 -3.45 -13.84 -19.82
C SER A 321 -2.32 -14.36 -20.69
N GLY A 322 -1.66 -13.49 -21.45
CA GLY A 322 -0.49 -13.83 -22.23
C GLY A 322 0.31 -12.60 -22.61
N ALA A 323 1.60 -12.79 -22.88
CA ALA A 323 2.47 -11.73 -23.35
C ALA A 323 3.44 -12.23 -24.42
N LEU A 324 3.86 -11.32 -25.28
CA LEU A 324 4.89 -11.55 -26.30
C LEU A 324 5.86 -10.38 -26.30
N GLY A 325 7.14 -10.65 -25.97
CA GLY A 325 8.24 -9.72 -25.99
C GLY A 325 9.19 -9.99 -27.15
N PHE A 326 9.67 -8.94 -27.77
CA PHE A 326 10.75 -8.98 -28.75
C PHE A 326 11.82 -7.98 -28.36
N ALA A 327 13.06 -8.42 -28.23
CA ALA A 327 14.21 -7.57 -27.94
C ALA A 327 15.33 -7.75 -28.95
N TYR A 328 16.03 -6.65 -29.20
CA TYR A 328 17.14 -6.59 -30.14
C TYR A 328 18.34 -5.86 -29.53
N ASP A 329 19.48 -6.51 -29.48
CA ASP A 329 20.74 -5.89 -29.08
C ASP A 329 21.31 -5.09 -30.25
N VAL A 330 21.04 -3.76 -30.28
CA VAL A 330 21.56 -2.82 -31.30
C VAL A 330 23.07 -2.79 -31.26
N SER A 331 23.63 -2.96 -30.07
CA SER A 331 25.07 -3.16 -29.82
C SER A 331 25.23 -4.00 -28.54
N PRO A 332 26.45 -4.48 -28.21
CA PRO A 332 26.65 -5.19 -26.94
C PRO A 332 26.28 -4.40 -25.68
N ALA A 333 26.09 -3.08 -25.81
CA ALA A 333 25.79 -2.18 -24.70
C ALA A 333 24.39 -1.58 -24.76
N VAL A 334 23.62 -1.80 -25.83
CA VAL A 334 22.30 -1.17 -26.04
C VAL A 334 21.30 -2.20 -26.54
N ARG A 335 20.19 -2.34 -25.80
CA ARG A 335 19.06 -3.19 -26.14
C ARG A 335 17.80 -2.34 -26.31
N THR A 336 16.99 -2.67 -27.30
CA THR A 336 15.65 -2.10 -27.51
C THR A 336 14.64 -3.23 -27.70
N GLY A 337 13.39 -2.97 -27.46
CA GLY A 337 12.37 -3.98 -27.65
C GLY A 337 10.95 -3.43 -27.63
N ILE A 338 10.03 -4.35 -27.87
CA ILE A 338 8.59 -4.14 -27.79
C ILE A 338 7.97 -5.28 -26.98
N ASN A 339 7.04 -4.97 -26.11
CA ASN A 339 6.23 -5.92 -25.38
C ASN A 339 4.76 -5.70 -25.74
N LEU A 340 4.04 -6.79 -25.99
CA LEU A 340 2.60 -6.83 -26.19
C LEU A 340 2.02 -7.78 -25.15
N SER A 341 0.98 -7.37 -24.46
CA SER A 341 0.34 -8.18 -23.44
C SER A 341 -1.18 -8.13 -23.55
N ARG A 342 -1.81 -9.19 -23.10
CA ARG A 342 -3.20 -9.24 -22.72
C ARG A 342 -3.27 -9.85 -21.33
N VAL A 343 -3.75 -9.08 -20.36
CA VAL A 343 -3.88 -9.49 -18.97
C VAL A 343 -5.36 -9.48 -18.61
N ALA A 344 -5.77 -10.41 -17.75
CA ALA A 344 -7.11 -10.42 -17.18
C ALA A 344 -7.01 -10.77 -15.69
N ARG A 345 -7.88 -10.18 -14.86
CA ARG A 345 -8.04 -10.50 -13.44
C ARG A 345 -9.51 -10.65 -13.07
N ALA A 346 -9.79 -11.48 -12.08
CA ALA A 346 -11.07 -11.49 -11.40
C ALA A 346 -11.20 -10.26 -10.49
N PRO A 347 -12.43 -9.77 -10.21
CA PRO A 347 -12.67 -8.82 -9.13
C PRO A 347 -12.25 -9.40 -7.77
N ALA A 348 -11.77 -8.55 -6.87
CA ALA A 348 -11.48 -8.90 -5.49
C ALA A 348 -12.77 -9.03 -4.66
N ALA A 349 -12.70 -9.72 -3.52
CA ALA A 349 -13.86 -9.87 -2.65
C ALA A 349 -14.36 -8.52 -2.10
N GLU A 350 -13.46 -7.59 -1.83
CA GLU A 350 -13.78 -6.24 -1.41
C GLU A 350 -14.52 -5.45 -2.50
N GLU A 351 -14.10 -5.59 -3.76
CA GLU A 351 -14.76 -4.97 -4.92
C GLU A 351 -16.20 -5.50 -5.13
N LEU A 352 -16.45 -6.75 -4.72
CA LEU A 352 -17.74 -7.42 -4.87
C LEU A 352 -18.68 -7.24 -3.67
N PHE A 353 -18.16 -7.17 -2.44
CA PHE A 353 -18.93 -7.40 -1.24
C PHE A 353 -18.82 -6.30 -0.18
N SER A 354 -18.12 -5.19 -0.43
CA SER A 354 -18.09 -4.06 0.48
C SER A 354 -19.49 -3.45 0.59
N ASN A 355 -19.91 -3.10 1.81
CA ASN A 355 -21.13 -2.34 2.07
C ASN A 355 -21.12 -1.88 3.52
N GLY A 356 -20.49 -0.74 3.80
CA GLY A 356 -20.42 -0.18 5.15
C GLY A 356 -19.28 0.82 5.34
N PRO A 357 -19.17 1.39 6.54
CA PRO A 357 -18.12 2.32 6.90
C PRO A 357 -16.76 1.62 6.97
N HIS A 358 -15.76 2.21 6.34
CA HIS A 358 -14.36 1.82 6.39
C HIS A 358 -13.56 2.93 7.06
N ILE A 359 -13.42 2.84 8.37
CA ILE A 359 -12.84 3.91 9.18
C ILE A 359 -11.40 4.23 8.80
N ALA A 360 -10.61 3.24 8.40
CA ALA A 360 -9.24 3.44 7.94
C ALA A 360 -9.12 4.36 6.70
N THR A 361 -10.13 4.39 5.84
CA THR A 361 -10.21 5.28 4.67
C THR A 361 -11.11 6.48 4.89
N GLN A 362 -11.83 6.53 6.01
CA GLN A 362 -12.83 7.55 6.32
C GLN A 362 -13.87 7.66 5.18
N ALA A 363 -14.42 6.53 4.76
CA ALA A 363 -15.34 6.41 3.65
C ALA A 363 -16.37 5.31 3.89
N PHE A 364 -17.58 5.49 3.41
CA PHE A 364 -18.55 4.41 3.26
C PHE A 364 -18.33 3.73 1.91
N GLU A 365 -17.93 2.46 1.89
CA GLU A 365 -17.56 1.75 0.67
C GLU A 365 -18.66 0.79 0.24
N ILE A 366 -19.03 0.85 -1.06
CA ILE A 366 -20.05 -0.01 -1.67
C ILE A 366 -19.43 -0.78 -2.84
N GLY A 367 -19.44 -2.12 -2.73
CA GLY A 367 -19.05 -3.06 -3.77
C GLY A 367 -20.18 -3.36 -4.75
N ASP A 368 -19.84 -3.98 -5.88
CA ASP A 368 -20.81 -4.44 -6.87
C ASP A 368 -20.64 -5.95 -7.14
N PRO A 369 -21.56 -6.79 -6.68
CA PRO A 369 -21.52 -8.24 -6.92
C PRO A 369 -21.60 -8.64 -8.39
N ASP A 370 -22.01 -7.75 -9.28
CA ASP A 370 -22.19 -8.02 -10.71
C ASP A 370 -20.96 -7.65 -11.56
N LEU A 371 -19.85 -7.16 -10.95
CA LEU A 371 -18.60 -6.88 -11.66
C LEU A 371 -18.11 -8.08 -12.48
N GLU A 372 -17.60 -7.81 -13.67
CA GLU A 372 -17.01 -8.79 -14.58
C GLU A 372 -15.47 -8.76 -14.46
N GLU A 373 -14.78 -9.69 -15.15
CA GLU A 373 -13.32 -9.68 -15.21
C GLU A 373 -12.79 -8.40 -15.85
N GLU A 374 -11.82 -7.77 -15.21
CA GLU A 374 -11.04 -6.69 -15.81
C GLU A 374 -10.04 -7.27 -16.81
N LYS A 375 -9.93 -6.66 -17.98
CA LYS A 375 -9.03 -7.08 -19.07
C LYS A 375 -8.25 -5.89 -19.59
N ALA A 376 -6.97 -6.08 -19.87
CA ALA A 376 -6.13 -5.03 -20.45
C ALA A 376 -5.32 -5.56 -21.63
N TRP A 377 -5.29 -4.81 -22.73
CA TRP A 377 -4.28 -4.92 -23.77
C TRP A 377 -3.18 -3.90 -23.49
N GLY A 378 -1.93 -4.34 -23.45
CA GLY A 378 -0.76 -3.49 -23.24
C GLY A 378 0.20 -3.53 -24.44
N ALA A 379 0.74 -2.37 -24.77
CA ALA A 379 1.84 -2.22 -25.71
C ALA A 379 2.90 -1.30 -25.09
N GLU A 380 4.14 -1.75 -25.08
CA GLU A 380 5.29 -1.03 -24.56
C GLU A 380 6.44 -1.06 -25.58
N ILE A 381 7.14 0.04 -25.71
CA ILE A 381 8.44 0.11 -26.39
C ILE A 381 9.48 0.57 -25.39
N PHE A 382 10.67 -0.04 -25.44
CA PHE A 382 11.74 0.34 -24.52
C PHE A 382 13.12 0.39 -25.22
N ALA A 383 13.99 1.18 -24.64
CA ALA A 383 15.41 1.17 -24.95
C ALA A 383 16.23 1.34 -23.67
N ARG A 384 17.21 0.48 -23.45
CA ARG A 384 18.10 0.53 -22.28
C ARG A 384 19.51 0.14 -22.62
N GLY A 385 20.45 0.66 -21.86
CA GLY A 385 21.86 0.30 -22.05
C GLY A 385 22.83 1.37 -21.61
N SER A 386 24.02 1.33 -22.18
CA SER A 386 25.05 2.35 -21.94
C SER A 386 25.63 2.86 -23.26
N PHE A 387 25.88 4.17 -23.31
CA PHE A 387 26.48 4.84 -24.46
C PHE A 387 27.35 6.00 -23.99
N ALA A 388 28.61 6.05 -24.49
CA ALA A 388 29.56 7.13 -24.17
C ALA A 388 29.77 7.39 -22.65
N GLY A 389 29.69 6.34 -21.83
CA GLY A 389 29.85 6.46 -20.35
C GLY A 389 28.56 6.77 -19.57
N ALA A 390 27.45 7.02 -20.28
CA ALA A 390 26.14 7.15 -19.67
C ALA A 390 25.39 5.81 -19.71
N SER A 391 24.64 5.49 -18.67
CA SER A 391 23.60 4.46 -18.63
C SER A 391 22.23 5.09 -18.75
N PHE A 392 21.33 4.45 -19.50
CA PHE A 392 19.97 4.94 -19.67
C PHE A 392 18.97 3.80 -19.74
N SER A 393 17.74 4.08 -19.29
CA SER A 393 16.54 3.30 -19.52
C SER A 393 15.41 4.26 -19.90
N ILE A 394 14.66 3.93 -20.95
CA ILE A 394 13.47 4.68 -21.34
C ILE A 394 12.42 3.67 -21.80
N ALA A 395 11.18 3.87 -21.35
CA ALA A 395 10.02 3.12 -21.80
C ALA A 395 8.85 4.05 -22.07
N ALA A 396 8.02 3.69 -23.05
CA ALA A 396 6.73 4.31 -23.28
C ALA A 396 5.69 3.22 -23.50
N TYR A 397 4.53 3.37 -22.88
CA TYR A 397 3.51 2.35 -22.89
C TYR A 397 2.12 2.94 -23.09
N ARG A 398 1.21 2.07 -23.57
CA ARG A 398 -0.23 2.32 -23.58
C ARG A 398 -0.97 1.05 -23.25
N ASN A 399 -1.91 1.16 -22.31
CA ASN A 399 -2.81 0.09 -21.90
C ASN A 399 -4.25 0.50 -22.20
N TRP A 400 -5.00 -0.41 -22.78
CA TRP A 400 -6.43 -0.29 -23.04
C TRP A 400 -7.14 -1.33 -22.18
N PHE A 401 -7.94 -0.84 -21.26
CA PHE A 401 -8.73 -1.66 -20.35
C PHE A 401 -10.14 -1.81 -20.86
N ASP A 402 -10.61 -3.05 -20.88
CA ASP A 402 -12.01 -3.40 -20.94
C ASP A 402 -12.47 -3.71 -19.51
N ASN A 403 -13.55 -3.09 -19.04
CA ASN A 403 -14.09 -3.28 -17.69
C ASN A 403 -13.05 -2.95 -16.59
N PHE A 404 -12.41 -1.81 -16.65
CA PHE A 404 -11.50 -1.33 -15.59
C PHE A 404 -12.29 -1.09 -14.29
N ILE A 405 -11.85 -1.70 -13.18
CA ILE A 405 -12.50 -1.57 -11.88
C ILE A 405 -11.80 -0.46 -11.08
N TYR A 406 -12.59 0.49 -10.60
CA TYR A 406 -12.07 1.62 -9.82
C TYR A 406 -13.06 2.03 -8.72
N LEU A 407 -12.53 2.62 -7.66
CA LEU A 407 -13.30 3.16 -6.54
C LEU A 407 -13.39 4.68 -6.69
N ALA A 408 -14.60 5.23 -6.75
CA ALA A 408 -14.87 6.64 -6.93
C ALA A 408 -15.99 7.12 -5.99
N GLN A 409 -15.86 8.36 -5.52
CA GLN A 409 -16.91 9.03 -4.76
C GLN A 409 -18.12 9.32 -5.66
N ASN A 410 -19.34 9.10 -5.14
CA ASN A 410 -20.58 9.35 -5.86
C ASN A 410 -21.24 10.69 -5.52
N GLY A 411 -20.72 11.42 -4.52
CA GLY A 411 -21.23 12.71 -4.03
C GLY A 411 -22.36 12.57 -3.01
N GLU A 412 -22.63 11.37 -2.53
CA GLU A 412 -23.55 11.09 -1.42
C GLU A 412 -22.76 10.92 -0.12
N GLU A 413 -23.44 11.03 1.01
CA GLU A 413 -22.91 10.76 2.36
C GLU A 413 -23.81 9.73 3.04
N GLU A 414 -23.21 8.79 3.77
CA GLU A 414 -23.89 7.78 4.60
C GLU A 414 -23.05 7.57 5.87
N ASP A 415 -23.72 7.53 7.01
CA ASP A 415 -23.08 7.48 8.34
C ASP A 415 -22.00 8.58 8.49
N GLU A 416 -22.30 9.82 8.03
CA GLU A 416 -21.40 10.99 8.04
C GLU A 416 -20.08 10.81 7.24
N LEU A 417 -20.01 9.77 6.43
CA LEU A 417 -18.87 9.45 5.59
C LEU A 417 -19.19 9.66 4.10
N PRO A 418 -18.24 10.16 3.30
CA PRO A 418 -18.41 10.22 1.86
C PRO A 418 -18.55 8.81 1.27
N VAL A 419 -19.57 8.61 0.43
CA VAL A 419 -19.83 7.31 -0.20
C VAL A 419 -18.93 7.10 -1.39
N TYR A 420 -18.17 6.02 -1.36
CA TYR A 420 -17.36 5.52 -2.45
C TYR A 420 -17.94 4.22 -3.01
N VAL A 421 -18.07 4.13 -4.32
CA VAL A 421 -18.62 2.96 -5.01
C VAL A 421 -17.59 2.33 -5.93
N PHE A 422 -17.55 1.00 -5.97
CA PHE A 422 -16.77 0.28 -6.97
C PHE A 422 -17.53 0.29 -8.30
N LEU A 423 -16.89 0.88 -9.29
CA LEU A 423 -17.43 1.05 -10.65
C LEU A 423 -16.58 0.27 -11.64
N GLN A 424 -17.18 -0.01 -12.80
CA GLN A 424 -16.51 -0.69 -13.89
C GLN A 424 -16.77 0.00 -15.21
N GLN A 425 -15.71 0.41 -15.92
CA GLN A 425 -15.77 1.15 -17.17
C GLN A 425 -14.50 0.93 -17.99
N ASP A 426 -14.56 1.10 -19.32
CA ASP A 426 -13.36 1.05 -20.14
C ASP A 426 -12.45 2.24 -19.85
N ALA A 427 -11.13 2.00 -19.84
CA ALA A 427 -10.13 3.01 -19.53
C ALA A 427 -8.90 2.91 -20.43
N THR A 428 -8.21 4.03 -20.60
CA THR A 428 -6.94 4.08 -21.34
C THR A 428 -5.87 4.76 -20.50
N TYR A 429 -4.74 4.06 -20.32
CA TYR A 429 -3.53 4.59 -19.67
C TYR A 429 -2.44 4.80 -20.72
N THR A 430 -1.77 5.93 -20.69
CA THR A 430 -0.59 6.21 -21.51
C THR A 430 0.50 6.79 -20.63
N GLY A 431 1.72 6.22 -20.71
CA GLY A 431 2.82 6.69 -19.88
C GLY A 431 4.15 6.64 -20.57
N ILE A 432 5.07 7.41 -20.01
CA ILE A 432 6.49 7.45 -20.37
C ILE A 432 7.31 7.56 -19.11
N GLU A 433 8.39 6.79 -19.04
CA GLU A 433 9.36 6.83 -17.96
C GLU A 433 10.78 6.81 -18.53
N GLY A 434 11.71 7.44 -17.83
CA GLY A 434 13.09 7.46 -18.26
C GLY A 434 14.06 7.78 -17.14
N GLU A 435 15.20 7.09 -17.20
CA GLU A 435 16.35 7.27 -16.32
C GLU A 435 17.61 7.49 -17.13
N LEU A 436 18.47 8.37 -16.66
CA LEU A 436 19.78 8.63 -17.23
C LEU A 436 20.80 8.83 -16.10
N ALA A 437 21.88 8.07 -16.10
CA ALA A 437 22.98 8.23 -15.16
C ALA A 437 24.33 8.28 -15.90
N PHE A 438 25.22 9.18 -15.51
CA PHE A 438 26.57 9.27 -16.06
C PHE A 438 27.56 9.91 -15.10
N ASP A 439 28.82 9.52 -15.24
CA ASP A 439 29.90 10.10 -14.49
C ASP A 439 30.41 11.37 -15.17
N LEU A 440 30.38 12.49 -14.43
CA LEU A 440 30.95 13.79 -14.84
C LEU A 440 32.48 13.78 -14.70
N ILE A 441 32.97 13.13 -13.64
CA ILE A 441 34.39 13.01 -13.32
C ILE A 441 34.62 11.60 -12.76
N ASP A 442 35.58 10.88 -13.29
CA ASP A 442 36.12 9.65 -12.69
C ASP A 442 37.66 9.67 -12.74
N THR A 443 38.24 9.63 -11.53
CA THR A 443 39.72 9.58 -11.37
C THR A 443 40.16 8.24 -10.80
N GLY A 444 39.25 7.27 -10.64
CA GLY A 444 39.49 6.00 -9.98
C GLY A 444 39.52 6.06 -8.43
N SER A 445 39.77 7.23 -7.84
CA SER A 445 39.71 7.47 -6.38
C SER A 445 38.59 8.40 -5.95
N PHE A 446 38.02 9.12 -6.91
CA PHE A 446 36.89 10.03 -6.76
C PHE A 446 36.03 9.95 -8.01
N THR A 447 34.74 9.73 -7.82
CA THR A 447 33.73 9.75 -8.87
C THR A 447 32.71 10.83 -8.53
N LEU A 448 32.41 11.69 -9.51
CA LEU A 448 31.26 12.62 -9.47
C LEU A 448 30.31 12.18 -10.57
N GLY A 449 29.14 11.73 -10.17
CA GLY A 449 28.09 11.27 -11.07
C GLY A 449 26.85 12.17 -11.02
N THR A 450 25.97 11.99 -12.00
CA THR A 450 24.62 12.56 -12.00
C THR A 450 23.60 11.52 -12.41
N GLU A 451 22.42 11.63 -11.88
CA GLU A 451 21.25 10.82 -12.15
C GLU A 451 20.07 11.73 -12.46
N LEU A 452 19.29 11.38 -13.46
CA LEU A 452 18.07 12.07 -13.86
C LEU A 452 16.96 11.04 -14.02
N LEU A 453 15.77 11.37 -13.56
CA LEU A 453 14.57 10.55 -13.66
C LEU A 453 13.41 11.42 -14.13
N GLY A 454 12.51 10.84 -14.92
CA GLY A 454 11.26 11.48 -15.31
C GLY A 454 10.17 10.44 -15.54
N GLU A 455 8.98 10.70 -15.00
CA GLU A 455 7.82 9.81 -15.05
C GLU A 455 6.57 10.63 -15.32
N TYR A 456 5.74 10.15 -16.25
CA TYR A 456 4.45 10.73 -16.56
C TYR A 456 3.46 9.64 -16.92
N VAL A 457 2.27 9.71 -16.36
CA VAL A 457 1.13 8.87 -16.71
C VAL A 457 -0.12 9.73 -16.86
N HIS A 458 -0.94 9.38 -17.84
CA HIS A 458 -2.24 9.98 -18.10
C HIS A 458 -3.25 8.86 -18.28
N ALA A 459 -4.40 8.96 -17.62
CA ALA A 459 -5.43 7.94 -17.61
C ALA A 459 -6.83 8.55 -17.71
N GLU A 460 -7.60 8.08 -18.68
CA GLU A 460 -8.95 8.52 -18.98
C GLU A 460 -9.91 7.32 -19.07
N LEU A 461 -11.12 7.52 -18.61
CA LEU A 461 -12.26 6.62 -18.83
C LEU A 461 -12.85 6.84 -20.23
N ASP A 462 -13.73 5.97 -20.70
CA ASP A 462 -14.29 6.03 -22.06
C ASP A 462 -15.33 7.17 -22.26
N ASP A 463 -15.78 7.80 -21.18
CA ASP A 463 -16.65 8.99 -21.19
C ASP A 463 -15.88 10.32 -21.15
N ASP A 464 -14.57 10.29 -21.36
CA ASP A 464 -13.62 11.42 -21.30
C ASP A 464 -13.46 12.01 -19.87
N THR A 465 -13.85 11.31 -18.81
CA THR A 465 -13.52 11.67 -17.43
C THR A 465 -12.19 11.06 -17.02
N PHE A 466 -11.55 11.62 -15.98
CA PHE A 466 -10.26 11.14 -15.53
C PHE A 466 -10.41 9.96 -14.55
N VAL A 467 -9.46 9.03 -14.60
CA VAL A 467 -9.33 8.01 -13.58
C VAL A 467 -8.87 8.66 -12.26
N PRO A 468 -9.50 8.36 -11.12
CA PRO A 468 -9.13 8.99 -9.85
C PRO A 468 -7.70 8.64 -9.40
N ARG A 469 -7.07 9.55 -8.68
CA ARG A 469 -5.79 9.37 -7.98
C ARG A 469 -4.59 9.04 -8.89
N ILE A 470 -4.55 9.62 -10.08
CA ILE A 470 -3.41 9.50 -11.00
C ILE A 470 -2.30 10.47 -10.57
N PRO A 471 -1.04 9.99 -10.42
CA PRO A 471 0.06 10.86 -10.00
C PRO A 471 0.39 11.93 -11.04
N PRO A 472 0.83 13.13 -10.62
CA PRO A 472 1.30 14.17 -11.52
C PRO A 472 2.64 13.81 -12.19
N LEU A 473 3.07 14.62 -13.16
CA LEU A 473 4.43 14.55 -13.71
C LEU A 473 5.46 14.69 -12.59
N HIS A 474 6.39 13.74 -12.53
CA HIS A 474 7.50 13.72 -11.59
C HIS A 474 8.84 13.81 -12.32
N LEU A 475 9.72 14.72 -11.88
CA LEU A 475 11.09 14.84 -12.35
C LEU A 475 12.05 14.87 -11.16
N ALA A 476 13.12 14.09 -11.23
CA ALA A 476 14.17 14.11 -10.21
C ALA A 476 15.56 14.24 -10.85
N GLY A 477 16.44 14.92 -10.11
CA GLY A 477 17.84 15.03 -10.51
C GLY A 477 18.76 14.97 -9.30
N ALA A 478 19.82 14.16 -9.37
CA ALA A 478 20.77 13.99 -8.28
C ALA A 478 22.22 14.17 -8.77
N LEU A 479 23.04 14.72 -7.86
CA LEU A 479 24.50 14.69 -7.95
C LEU A 479 25.03 13.73 -6.88
N THR A 480 25.87 12.81 -7.29
CA THR A 480 26.54 11.84 -6.41
C THR A 480 28.05 12.06 -6.42
N ALA A 481 28.67 12.03 -5.28
CA ALA A 481 30.14 12.10 -5.17
C ALA A 481 30.66 10.99 -4.27
N SER A 482 31.44 10.09 -4.85
CA SER A 482 31.96 8.91 -4.16
C SER A 482 33.47 8.94 -4.04
N THR A 483 33.93 8.58 -2.87
CA THR A 483 35.34 8.28 -2.60
C THR A 483 35.46 6.89 -2.03
N GLY A 484 36.69 6.43 -1.80
CA GLY A 484 36.83 5.16 -1.10
C GLY A 484 36.13 5.13 0.30
N ALA A 485 35.86 6.23 1.00
CA ALA A 485 35.32 6.28 2.37
C ALA A 485 33.94 6.91 2.48
N PHE A 486 33.60 7.80 1.56
CA PHE A 486 32.40 8.62 1.64
C PHE A 486 31.61 8.51 0.33
N ASP A 487 30.30 8.43 0.47
CA ASP A 487 29.34 8.72 -0.59
C ASP A 487 28.48 9.90 -0.15
N LEU A 488 28.38 10.88 -1.03
CA LEU A 488 27.53 12.04 -0.87
C LEU A 488 26.50 12.05 -1.99
N ARG A 489 25.26 12.46 -1.67
CA ARG A 489 24.19 12.66 -2.64
C ARG A 489 23.48 13.98 -2.32
N GLY A 490 23.20 14.75 -3.34
CA GLY A 490 22.26 15.89 -3.29
C GLY A 490 21.24 15.69 -4.39
N GLU A 491 19.97 15.87 -4.07
CA GLU A 491 18.84 15.53 -4.96
C GLU A 491 17.79 16.64 -4.94
N VAL A 492 17.17 16.88 -6.07
CA VAL A 492 15.99 17.73 -6.24
C VAL A 492 14.92 16.88 -6.88
N GLU A 493 13.75 16.80 -6.25
CA GLU A 493 12.54 16.14 -6.74
C GLU A 493 11.47 17.21 -6.96
N TRP A 494 10.92 17.26 -8.17
CA TRP A 494 9.85 18.17 -8.53
C TRP A 494 8.63 17.39 -8.99
N TYR A 495 7.51 17.70 -8.38
CA TYR A 495 6.18 17.18 -8.72
C TYR A 495 5.36 18.35 -9.25
N ASP A 496 4.69 18.13 -10.37
CA ASP A 496 3.78 19.13 -10.95
C ASP A 496 2.48 19.20 -10.16
N GLU A 497 1.67 20.21 -10.43
CA GLU A 497 0.29 20.25 -9.97
C GLU A 497 -0.53 19.14 -10.65
N GLN A 498 -1.54 18.58 -9.97
CA GLN A 498 -2.48 17.64 -10.56
C GLN A 498 -3.87 18.25 -10.59
N ASN A 499 -4.31 18.59 -11.81
CA ASN A 499 -5.61 19.18 -12.09
C ASN A 499 -6.50 18.28 -12.96
N ASP A 500 -5.95 17.18 -13.50
CA ASP A 500 -6.69 16.14 -14.21
C ASP A 500 -7.29 15.19 -13.16
N ILE A 501 -8.45 15.54 -12.62
CA ILE A 501 -9.10 14.91 -11.48
C ILE A 501 -10.43 14.28 -11.85
N ALA A 502 -10.80 13.21 -11.15
CA ALA A 502 -12.12 12.59 -11.26
C ALA A 502 -13.21 13.49 -10.62
N PRO A 503 -14.50 13.25 -10.91
CA PRO A 503 -15.59 13.92 -10.19
C PRO A 503 -15.45 13.74 -8.67
N PHE A 504 -15.70 14.81 -7.91
CA PHE A 504 -15.57 14.88 -6.43
C PHE A 504 -14.15 14.69 -5.89
N GLU A 505 -13.15 14.57 -6.74
CA GLU A 505 -11.75 14.52 -6.33
C GLU A 505 -11.18 15.95 -6.23
N THR A 506 -10.32 16.20 -5.24
CA THR A 506 -9.63 17.48 -5.05
C THR A 506 -8.32 17.53 -5.85
N ALA A 507 -7.97 18.70 -6.37
CA ALA A 507 -6.68 18.93 -7.02
C ALA A 507 -5.55 19.02 -5.99
N THR A 508 -4.30 18.86 -6.42
CA THR A 508 -3.13 19.06 -5.56
C THR A 508 -2.12 20.00 -6.19
N ASP A 509 -1.58 20.92 -5.39
CA ASP A 509 -0.51 21.82 -5.80
C ASP A 509 0.80 21.08 -6.08
N GLY A 510 1.60 21.58 -7.02
CA GLY A 510 2.95 21.12 -7.25
C GLY A 510 3.91 21.50 -6.14
N TYR A 511 4.96 20.68 -5.93
CA TYR A 511 5.96 20.94 -4.90
C TYR A 511 7.35 20.48 -5.32
N THR A 512 8.37 20.98 -4.60
CA THR A 512 9.77 20.61 -4.84
C THR A 512 10.48 20.28 -3.55
N PHE A 513 11.01 19.07 -3.45
CA PHE A 513 11.84 18.64 -2.35
C PHE A 513 13.32 18.70 -2.72
N VAL A 514 14.15 19.08 -1.75
CA VAL A 514 15.60 19.04 -1.84
C VAL A 514 16.12 18.14 -0.72
N ASN A 515 16.84 17.09 -1.10
CA ASN A 515 17.35 16.08 -0.20
C ASN A 515 18.88 16.02 -0.27
N ALA A 516 19.52 15.60 0.82
CA ALA A 516 20.96 15.35 0.83
C ALA A 516 21.30 14.19 1.76
N SER A 517 22.35 13.44 1.41
CA SER A 517 22.86 12.39 2.29
C SER A 517 24.38 12.27 2.25
N ILE A 518 24.93 11.75 3.33
CA ILE A 518 26.33 11.38 3.45
C ILE A 518 26.44 10.01 4.11
N ALA A 519 27.05 9.06 3.43
CA ALA A 519 27.43 7.77 4.00
C ALA A 519 28.94 7.73 4.24
N TRP A 520 29.33 7.34 5.44
CA TRP A 520 30.72 7.14 5.83
C TRP A 520 30.99 5.67 6.16
N ARG A 521 31.98 5.08 5.48
CA ARG A 521 32.40 3.67 5.67
C ARG A 521 33.81 3.61 6.26
N PRO A 522 33.94 3.76 7.60
CA PRO A 522 35.24 3.69 8.25
C PRO A 522 35.89 2.29 8.20
N VAL A 523 35.06 1.25 8.20
CA VAL A 523 35.48 -0.16 8.13
C VAL A 523 34.83 -0.82 6.93
N ARG A 524 35.58 -1.54 6.14
CA ARG A 524 35.14 -2.17 4.90
C ARG A 524 35.62 -3.59 4.79
N GLY A 525 34.95 -4.40 4.01
CA GLY A 525 35.22 -5.81 3.83
C GLY A 525 34.15 -6.67 4.48
N ASP A 526 34.47 -7.88 4.84
CA ASP A 526 33.54 -8.82 5.47
C ASP A 526 33.02 -8.26 6.79
N ASN A 527 33.87 -7.63 7.59
CA ASN A 527 33.46 -6.78 8.70
C ASN A 527 33.35 -5.34 8.21
N SER A 528 32.16 -4.77 8.26
CA SER A 528 31.90 -3.42 7.75
C SER A 528 31.10 -2.58 8.73
N ILE A 529 31.38 -1.26 8.73
CA ILE A 529 30.58 -0.27 9.47
C ILE A 529 30.23 0.84 8.49
N THR A 530 28.94 1.16 8.42
CA THR A 530 28.41 2.29 7.65
C THR A 530 27.61 3.20 8.58
N LEU A 531 27.96 4.48 8.56
CA LEU A 531 27.21 5.56 9.17
C LEU A 531 26.55 6.37 8.04
N LEU A 532 25.24 6.54 8.09
CA LEU A 532 24.48 7.36 7.13
C LEU A 532 23.79 8.50 7.88
N LEU A 533 24.01 9.72 7.41
CA LEU A 533 23.23 10.89 7.77
C LEU A 533 22.46 11.35 6.53
N LYS A 534 21.17 11.57 6.69
CA LYS A 534 20.26 12.00 5.61
C LYS A 534 19.44 13.19 6.08
N ALA A 535 19.20 14.11 5.19
CA ALA A 535 18.28 15.24 5.38
C ALA A 535 17.31 15.25 4.19
N ASP A 536 16.03 15.06 4.46
CA ASP A 536 14.94 15.08 3.50
C ASP A 536 14.14 16.37 3.66
N ASN A 537 13.57 16.86 2.56
CA ASN A 537 12.78 18.10 2.56
C ASN A 537 13.50 19.25 3.33
N ILE A 538 14.75 19.51 2.98
CA ILE A 538 15.63 20.46 3.70
C ILE A 538 14.98 21.84 3.89
N PHE A 539 14.16 22.27 2.93
CA PHE A 539 13.52 23.60 2.94
C PHE A 539 12.16 23.62 3.63
N ASP A 540 11.72 22.47 4.19
CA ASP A 540 10.47 22.37 4.93
C ASP A 540 9.24 22.78 4.10
N VAL A 541 9.13 22.24 2.90
CA VAL A 541 8.06 22.52 1.96
C VAL A 541 6.88 21.60 2.24
N THR A 542 5.66 22.12 2.21
CA THR A 542 4.44 21.30 2.26
C THR A 542 4.25 20.61 0.91
N GLY A 543 4.18 19.30 0.90
CA GLY A 543 3.84 18.48 -0.27
C GLY A 543 2.67 17.55 0.05
N ARG A 544 1.85 17.24 -0.96
CA ARG A 544 0.71 16.30 -0.83
C ARG A 544 0.77 15.27 -1.92
N ARG A 545 0.65 14.00 -1.53
CA ARG A 545 0.66 12.89 -2.49
C ARG A 545 -0.72 12.76 -3.11
N HIS A 546 -0.89 13.15 -4.36
CA HIS A 546 -2.19 13.13 -5.06
C HIS A 546 -2.88 11.76 -5.01
N THR A 547 -2.13 10.67 -5.05
CA THR A 547 -2.65 9.29 -5.03
C THR A 547 -3.16 8.82 -3.66
N SER A 548 -3.02 9.62 -2.59
CA SER A 548 -3.48 9.28 -1.24
C SER A 548 -4.95 9.62 -1.04
N PHE A 549 -5.70 8.76 -0.35
CA PHE A 549 -7.04 9.07 0.13
C PHE A 549 -7.05 10.21 1.17
N THR A 550 -5.97 10.32 1.94
CA THR A 550 -5.84 11.30 3.03
C THR A 550 -5.15 12.60 2.58
N LYS A 551 -4.98 12.82 1.26
CA LYS A 551 -4.20 13.95 0.72
C LYS A 551 -4.65 15.32 1.21
N ASP A 552 -5.96 15.47 1.54
CA ASP A 552 -6.53 16.74 1.92
C ASP A 552 -6.24 17.14 3.36
N TYR A 553 -5.87 16.16 4.22
CA TYR A 553 -5.59 16.41 5.65
C TYR A 553 -4.30 15.76 6.18
N VAL A 554 -3.61 14.92 5.36
CA VAL A 554 -2.30 14.36 5.72
C VAL A 554 -1.27 14.73 4.65
N PRO A 555 -0.48 15.80 4.85
CA PRO A 555 0.63 16.14 3.98
C PRO A 555 1.80 15.19 4.17
N LEU A 556 2.76 15.25 3.25
CA LEU A 556 4.03 14.55 3.38
C LEU A 556 4.86 15.14 4.55
N ALA A 557 5.80 14.34 5.06
CA ALA A 557 6.71 14.75 6.13
C ALA A 557 7.36 16.11 5.86
N GLY A 558 7.43 16.94 6.89
CA GLY A 558 8.23 18.16 6.90
C GLY A 558 9.73 17.85 6.79
N ARG A 559 10.58 18.79 7.16
CA ARG A 559 12.04 18.56 7.15
C ARG A 559 12.42 17.42 8.10
N ASN A 560 13.06 16.38 7.55
CA ASN A 560 13.50 15.23 8.31
C ASN A 560 15.03 15.09 8.30
N ILE A 561 15.63 14.93 9.46
CA ILE A 561 17.06 14.59 9.61
C ILE A 561 17.13 13.21 10.23
N SER A 562 17.73 12.26 9.51
CA SER A 562 17.88 10.89 9.99
C SER A 562 19.34 10.47 10.08
N ALA A 563 19.64 9.64 11.08
CA ALA A 563 20.93 9.01 11.25
C ALA A 563 20.78 7.50 11.41
N SER A 564 21.62 6.73 10.71
CA SER A 564 21.65 5.28 10.86
C SER A 564 23.06 4.73 10.96
N LEU A 565 23.20 3.66 11.74
CA LEU A 565 24.40 2.86 11.90
C LEU A 565 24.09 1.43 11.47
N ARG A 566 24.84 0.91 10.51
CA ARG A 566 24.84 -0.51 10.18
C ARG A 566 26.23 -1.08 10.41
N ALA A 567 26.29 -2.25 11.04
CA ALA A 567 27.53 -3.00 11.23
C ALA A 567 27.31 -4.48 10.87
N SER A 568 28.27 -5.05 10.13
CA SER A 568 28.30 -6.45 9.69
C SER A 568 29.58 -7.11 10.20
N PHE A 569 29.45 -8.34 10.73
CA PHE A 569 30.55 -9.07 11.34
C PHE A 569 30.59 -10.52 10.87
#